data_1a601e8376ab4c20154b3f5b8166132c
#
_entry.id   1a601e8376ab4c20154b3f5b8166132c
#
_cell.length_a   1.000
_cell.length_b   1.000
_cell.length_c   1.000
_cell.angle_alpha   90.00
_cell.angle_beta   90.00
_cell.angle_gamma   90.00
#
_symmetry.space_group_name_H-M   'P 1'
#
loop_
_entity.id
_entity.type
_entity.pdbx_description
1 polymer ?
#
loop_
_entity_poly.entity_id
_entity_poly.type
_entity_poly.pdbx_seq_one_letter_code
_entity_poly.pdbx_strand_id
1 'polypeptide(L)'
;MSEIDTAVRQVIADRGYGDRILHRTGHGFGITGHEAPYLAEGYDRELEAGMLISIEPGIYIPGQGGFRHSDTVLITDDGCASLTHGPETLEEVTIPL
;
A
#
# COMPACT_ATOMS: atom_id res chain seq x y z
N MET A 1 -6.34 -10.30 5.19
CA MET A 1 -5.59 -9.02 4.94
C MET A 1 -4.09 -9.16 5.14
N SER A 2 -3.66 -10.00 6.07
CA SER A 2 -2.22 -10.27 6.24
C SER A 2 -1.56 -10.83 4.98
N GLU A 3 -2.29 -11.62 4.19
CA GLU A 3 -1.78 -12.15 2.92
C GLU A 3 -1.42 -11.05 1.91
N ILE A 4 -2.17 -9.97 1.88
CA ILE A 4 -1.88 -8.84 1.01
C ILE A 4 -0.61 -8.12 1.48
N ASP A 5 -0.49 -7.89 2.77
CA ASP A 5 0.72 -7.31 3.36
C ASP A 5 1.95 -8.20 3.06
N THR A 6 1.81 -9.50 3.23
CA THR A 6 2.88 -10.46 2.91
C THR A 6 3.28 -10.42 1.44
N ALA A 7 2.30 -10.39 0.52
CA ALA A 7 2.57 -10.32 -0.91
C ALA A 7 3.33 -9.04 -1.29
N VAL A 8 2.92 -7.91 -0.74
CA VAL A 8 3.59 -6.62 -0.98
C VAL A 8 5.02 -6.63 -0.43
N ARG A 9 5.22 -7.10 0.78
CA ARG A 9 6.54 -7.19 1.41
C ARG A 9 7.45 -8.13 0.62
N GLN A 10 6.91 -9.21 0.06
CA GLN A 10 7.68 -10.15 -0.73
C GLN A 10 8.23 -9.51 -2.01
N VAL A 11 7.43 -8.70 -2.70
CA VAL A 11 7.88 -7.96 -3.88
C VAL A 11 9.06 -7.05 -3.53
N ILE A 12 8.98 -6.34 -2.41
CA ILE A 12 10.04 -5.44 -1.95
C ILE A 12 11.29 -6.24 -1.55
N ALA A 13 11.10 -7.35 -0.82
CA ALA A 13 12.21 -8.21 -0.38
C ALA A 13 12.93 -8.85 -1.56
N ASP A 14 12.21 -9.30 -2.58
CA ASP A 14 12.79 -9.91 -3.79
C ASP A 14 13.67 -8.93 -4.57
N ARG A 15 13.46 -7.64 -4.39
CA ARG A 15 14.30 -6.58 -4.97
C ARG A 15 15.43 -6.11 -4.06
N GLY A 16 15.61 -6.74 -2.89
CA GLY A 16 16.70 -6.45 -1.95
C GLY A 16 16.43 -5.36 -0.93
N TYR A 17 15.17 -4.93 -0.76
CA TYR A 17 14.79 -3.84 0.15
C TYR A 17 13.92 -4.28 1.33
N GLY A 18 13.87 -5.58 1.63
CA GLY A 18 13.00 -6.13 2.69
C GLY A 18 13.26 -5.55 4.08
N ASP A 19 14.48 -5.13 4.38
CA ASP A 19 14.86 -4.50 5.64
C ASP A 19 14.62 -2.98 5.69
N ARG A 20 14.04 -2.41 4.63
CA ARG A 20 13.76 -0.98 4.49
C ARG A 20 12.27 -0.64 4.62
N ILE A 21 11.45 -1.59 5.02
CA ILE A 21 10.01 -1.41 5.24
C ILE A 21 9.80 -0.96 6.68
N LEU A 22 9.15 0.19 6.89
CA LEU A 22 8.93 0.76 8.22
C LEU A 22 7.47 0.67 8.69
N HIS A 23 6.53 0.36 7.82
CA HIS A 23 5.12 0.35 8.17
C HIS A 23 4.33 -0.71 7.41
N ARG A 24 3.10 -0.96 7.86
CA ARG A 24 2.16 -1.87 7.20
C ARG A 24 1.80 -1.38 5.80
N THR A 25 1.28 -2.28 4.98
CA THR A 25 0.93 -1.99 3.58
C THR A 25 -0.22 -1.00 3.45
N GLY A 26 -1.19 -1.02 4.37
CA GLY A 26 -2.32 -0.12 4.26
C GLY A 26 -3.30 -0.19 5.43
N HIS A 27 -4.37 0.55 5.28
CA HIS A 27 -5.40 0.72 6.30
C HIS A 27 -6.75 1.06 5.69
N GLY A 28 -7.81 0.97 6.51
CA GLY A 28 -9.13 1.42 6.12
C GLY A 28 -9.29 2.93 6.20
N PHE A 29 -10.30 3.40 5.51
CA PHE A 29 -10.79 4.78 5.57
C PHE A 29 -12.27 4.77 5.93
N GLY A 30 -12.71 5.80 6.58
CA GLY A 30 -14.10 6.05 6.87
C GLY A 30 -14.25 7.45 7.41
N ILE A 31 -14.54 7.54 8.69
CA ILE A 31 -14.67 8.83 9.38
C ILE A 31 -13.28 9.40 9.68
N THR A 32 -12.29 8.53 9.94
CA THR A 32 -10.92 8.94 10.23
C THR A 32 -9.97 8.60 9.07
N GLY A 33 -8.83 9.28 9.01
CA GLY A 33 -7.83 9.04 7.97
C GLY A 33 -7.13 7.69 8.09
N HIS A 34 -7.10 7.12 9.30
CA HIS A 34 -6.53 5.80 9.58
C HIS A 34 -7.46 5.07 10.52
N GLU A 35 -8.10 4.01 10.04
CA GLU A 35 -8.96 3.18 10.86
C GLU A 35 -8.91 1.72 10.39
N ALA A 36 -9.46 0.82 11.20
CA ALA A 36 -9.59 -0.58 10.79
C ALA A 36 -10.42 -0.68 9.50
N PRO A 37 -10.17 -1.69 8.67
CA PRO A 37 -9.20 -2.77 8.85
C PRO A 37 -7.77 -2.37 8.50
N TYR A 38 -6.81 -3.25 8.80
CA TYR A 38 -5.39 -3.00 8.53
C TYR A 38 -4.78 -4.09 7.65
N LEU A 39 -4.05 -3.70 6.62
CA LEU A 39 -3.26 -4.61 5.80
C LEU A 39 -1.88 -4.72 6.44
N ALA A 40 -1.77 -5.62 7.40
CA ALA A 40 -0.62 -5.74 8.27
C ALA A 40 -0.31 -7.20 8.57
N GLU A 41 0.93 -7.47 8.94
CA GLU A 41 1.34 -8.79 9.39
C GLU A 41 0.48 -9.26 10.57
N GLY A 42 -0.03 -10.48 10.48
CA GLY A 42 -0.85 -11.08 11.54
C GLY A 42 -2.31 -10.59 11.61
N TYR A 43 -2.74 -9.73 10.72
CA TYR A 43 -4.12 -9.25 10.69
C TYR A 43 -4.99 -10.18 9.83
N ASP A 44 -5.72 -11.07 10.47
CA ASP A 44 -6.38 -12.21 9.81
C ASP A 44 -7.81 -11.92 9.28
N ARG A 45 -8.33 -10.73 9.49
CA ARG A 45 -9.66 -10.37 8.98
C ARG A 45 -9.72 -10.43 7.47
N GLU A 46 -10.80 -10.98 6.93
CA GLU A 46 -11.03 -11.04 5.49
C GLU A 46 -11.55 -9.70 4.95
N LEU A 47 -11.23 -9.43 3.69
CA LEU A 47 -11.81 -8.29 2.98
C LEU A 47 -13.28 -8.53 2.67
N GLU A 48 -14.06 -7.49 2.76
CA GLU A 48 -15.49 -7.51 2.42
C GLU A 48 -15.79 -6.44 1.38
N ALA A 49 -16.71 -6.73 0.48
CA ALA A 49 -17.17 -5.74 -0.50
C ALA A 49 -17.69 -4.48 0.20
N GLY A 50 -17.36 -3.34 -0.36
CA GLY A 50 -17.68 -2.03 0.20
C GLY A 50 -16.60 -1.44 1.10
N MET A 51 -15.58 -2.22 1.49
CA MET A 51 -14.44 -1.66 2.22
C MET A 51 -13.62 -0.74 1.33
N LEU A 52 -13.21 0.37 1.91
CA LEU A 52 -12.29 1.32 1.28
C LEU A 52 -10.96 1.23 2.03
N ILE A 53 -9.91 0.90 1.32
CA ILE A 53 -8.58 0.68 1.90
C ILE A 53 -7.50 1.45 1.16
N SER A 54 -6.40 1.75 1.85
CA SER A 54 -5.19 2.21 1.21
C SER A 54 -4.27 1.04 0.90
N ILE A 55 -3.50 1.15 -0.18
CA ILE A 55 -2.36 0.30 -0.47
C ILE A 55 -1.19 1.24 -0.68
N GLU A 56 -0.30 1.30 0.30
CA GLU A 56 0.74 2.33 0.35
C GLU A 56 2.09 1.80 0.79
N PRO A 57 2.63 0.81 0.06
CA PRO A 57 3.96 0.30 0.37
C PRO A 57 5.02 1.38 0.24
N GLY A 58 6.03 1.29 1.08
CA GLY A 58 7.13 2.25 1.05
C GLY A 58 8.44 1.62 1.45
N ILE A 59 9.51 2.19 0.95
CA ILE A 59 10.89 1.87 1.35
C ILE A 59 11.56 3.15 1.83
N TYR A 60 12.39 3.02 2.87
CA TYR A 60 13.02 4.16 3.51
C TYR A 60 14.49 3.86 3.73
N ILE A 61 15.36 4.59 3.03
CA ILE A 61 16.79 4.34 3.00
C ILE A 61 17.50 5.49 3.72
N PRO A 62 18.13 5.22 4.88
CA PRO A 62 18.87 6.26 5.61
C PRO A 62 19.89 6.97 4.72
N GLY A 63 19.89 8.30 4.76
CA GLY A 63 20.79 9.13 3.97
C GLY A 63 20.39 9.34 2.50
N GLN A 64 19.37 8.65 2.02
CA GLN A 64 18.89 8.79 0.64
C GLN A 64 17.46 9.33 0.55
N GLY A 65 16.54 8.79 1.33
CA GLY A 65 15.16 9.24 1.34
C GLY A 65 14.15 8.13 1.50
N GLY A 66 12.88 8.53 1.46
CA GLY A 66 11.74 7.63 1.49
C GLY A 66 10.99 7.65 0.18
N PHE A 67 10.45 6.49 -0.21
CA PHE A 67 9.72 6.31 -1.46
C PHE A 67 8.46 5.52 -1.15
N ARG A 68 7.31 6.11 -1.39
CA ARG A 68 6.01 5.48 -1.18
C ARG A 68 5.10 5.71 -2.37
N HIS A 69 4.46 4.65 -2.82
CA HIS A 69 3.36 4.72 -3.78
C HIS A 69 2.07 4.42 -3.03
N SER A 70 1.05 5.25 -3.19
CA SER A 70 -0.17 5.14 -2.41
C SER A 70 -1.39 5.19 -3.31
N ASP A 71 -2.25 4.19 -3.18
CA ASP A 71 -3.53 4.12 -3.86
C ASP A 71 -4.66 3.91 -2.87
N THR A 72 -5.83 4.43 -3.23
CA THR A 72 -7.10 4.17 -2.54
C THR A 72 -7.90 3.18 -3.37
N VAL A 73 -8.31 2.09 -2.76
CA VAL A 73 -8.94 0.96 -3.44
C VAL A 73 -10.28 0.63 -2.78
N LEU A 74 -11.31 0.51 -3.61
CA LEU A 74 -12.62 0.00 -3.20
C LEU A 74 -12.68 -1.50 -3.45
N ILE A 75 -13.06 -2.25 -2.43
CA ILE A 75 -13.27 -3.71 -2.55
C ILE A 75 -14.67 -3.95 -3.12
N THR A 76 -14.73 -4.73 -4.17
CA THR A 76 -15.98 -5.10 -4.86
C THR A 76 -16.30 -6.58 -4.61
N ASP A 77 -17.47 -7.05 -5.05
CA ASP A 77 -17.89 -8.45 -4.88
C ASP A 77 -16.93 -9.44 -5.54
N ASP A 78 -16.29 -9.07 -6.63
CA ASP A 78 -15.44 -9.95 -7.43
C ASP A 78 -14.00 -9.48 -7.57
N GLY A 79 -13.60 -8.43 -6.87
CA GLY A 79 -12.24 -7.90 -6.98
C GLY A 79 -12.09 -6.56 -6.30
N CYS A 80 -11.48 -5.61 -7.01
CA CYS A 80 -11.28 -4.26 -6.49
C CYS A 80 -11.22 -3.23 -7.62
N ALA A 81 -11.43 -1.98 -7.26
CA ALA A 81 -11.31 -0.85 -8.17
C ALA A 81 -10.42 0.22 -7.54
N SER A 82 -9.40 0.66 -8.27
CA SER A 82 -8.59 1.79 -7.83
C SER A 82 -9.35 3.09 -8.05
N LEU A 83 -9.43 3.91 -7.02
CA LEU A 83 -10.08 5.22 -7.08
C LEU A 83 -9.09 6.35 -7.33
N THR A 84 -7.80 6.08 -7.22
CA THR A 84 -6.74 7.06 -7.46
C THR A 84 -6.00 6.73 -8.75
N HIS A 85 -5.59 7.76 -9.48
CA HIS A 85 -4.89 7.64 -10.76
C HIS A 85 -3.76 8.67 -10.77
N GLY A 86 -2.64 8.32 -10.16
CA GLY A 86 -1.45 9.15 -10.10
C GLY A 86 -0.34 8.63 -11.00
N PRO A 87 0.77 9.37 -11.09
CA PRO A 87 1.97 8.89 -11.78
C PRO A 87 2.50 7.60 -11.17
N GLU A 88 2.87 6.63 -11.99
CA GLU A 88 3.33 5.32 -11.55
C GLU A 88 4.80 5.05 -11.90
N THR A 89 5.33 5.72 -12.90
CA THR A 89 6.71 5.53 -13.37
C THR A 89 7.61 6.66 -12.94
N LEU A 90 8.92 6.39 -12.91
CA LEU A 90 9.92 7.43 -12.64
C LEU A 90 9.82 8.59 -13.64
N GLU A 91 9.56 8.27 -14.90
CA GLU A 91 9.41 9.27 -15.96
C GLU A 91 8.22 10.19 -15.72
N GLU A 92 7.08 9.63 -15.29
CA GLU A 92 5.87 10.40 -15.02
C GLU A 92 6.01 11.34 -13.83
N VAL A 93 6.81 10.98 -12.82
CA VAL A 93 7.05 11.83 -11.64
C VAL A 93 8.23 12.79 -11.83
N THR A 94 8.95 12.69 -12.94
CA THR A 94 10.08 13.57 -13.23
C THR A 94 9.57 14.90 -13.80
N ILE A 95 9.96 15.98 -13.15
CA ILE A 95 9.61 17.34 -13.58
C ILE A 95 10.71 17.85 -14.50
N PRO A 96 10.40 18.16 -15.77
CA PRO A 96 11.40 18.73 -16.67
C PRO A 96 11.74 20.17 -16.23
N LEU A 97 13.01 20.50 -16.27
CA LEU A 97 13.53 21.82 -15.93
C LEU A 97 13.78 22.67 -17.18
#